data_c240b615f6cbfde1d64de16b865bc912
#
_entry.id   c240b615f6cbfde1d64de16b865bc912
#
_cell.length_a   1.000
_cell.length_b   1.000
_cell.length_c   1.000
_cell.angle_alpha   90.00
_cell.angle_beta   90.00
_cell.angle_gamma   90.00
#
_symmetry.space_group_name_H-M   'P 1'
#
loop_
_entity.id
_entity.type
_entity.pdbx_description
1 polymer ?
#
loop_
_entity_poly.entity_id
_entity_poly.type
_entity_poly.pdbx_seq_one_letter_code
_entity_poly.pdbx_strand_id
1 'polypeptide(L)'
;MNNTLAAANALKAGKLVAFPTETVYGLGADAQNESAVARIYETKGRPADHPLIVHIASKAQITDWASKVPDYASALATAYWPGPMTLILERSDLAKDFVTGNQASVGLRVPNHPVALELLNEFVKLGGKGIAAVSYTHLTLPTNREV
;
A
#
# COMPACT_ATOMS: atom_id res chain seq x y z
N MET A 1 -19.48 5.08 -14.25
CA MET A 1 -19.27 4.51 -12.99
C MET A 1 -17.82 4.49 -12.62
N ASN A 2 -17.50 4.92 -11.45
CA ASN A 2 -16.11 5.01 -11.05
C ASN A 2 -15.78 3.95 -10.02
N ASN A 3 -15.22 2.84 -10.48
CA ASN A 3 -14.87 1.73 -9.59
C ASN A 3 -13.76 2.10 -8.62
N THR A 4 -12.87 3.02 -9.00
CA THR A 4 -11.80 3.42 -8.10
C THR A 4 -12.32 4.25 -6.94
N LEU A 5 -13.34 5.06 -7.16
CA LEU A 5 -13.95 5.79 -6.06
C LEU A 5 -14.63 4.84 -5.08
N ALA A 6 -15.37 3.84 -5.61
CA ALA A 6 -15.99 2.84 -4.74
C ALA A 6 -14.94 2.06 -3.94
N ALA A 7 -13.82 1.72 -4.59
CA ALA A 7 -12.74 1.01 -3.91
C ALA A 7 -12.10 1.90 -2.83
N ALA A 8 -11.91 3.18 -3.12
CA ALA A 8 -11.33 4.10 -2.15
C ALA A 8 -12.25 4.23 -0.93
N ASN A 9 -13.55 4.31 -1.16
CA ASN A 9 -14.52 4.36 -0.06
C ASN A 9 -14.49 3.06 0.76
N ALA A 10 -14.34 1.92 0.08
CA ALA A 10 -14.23 0.64 0.78
C ALA A 10 -13.00 0.61 1.67
N LEU A 11 -11.86 1.11 1.18
CA LEU A 11 -10.65 1.17 1.98
C LEU A 11 -10.85 2.05 3.21
N LYS A 12 -11.49 3.20 3.05
CA LYS A 12 -11.75 4.09 4.18
C LYS A 12 -12.70 3.45 5.18
N ALA A 13 -13.57 2.58 4.71
CA ALA A 13 -14.49 1.85 5.59
C ALA A 13 -13.83 0.66 6.27
N GLY A 14 -12.55 0.41 6.01
CA GLY A 14 -11.81 -0.67 6.65
C GLY A 14 -11.91 -2.00 5.92
N LYS A 15 -12.30 -1.99 4.66
CA LYS A 15 -12.42 -3.20 3.86
C LYS A 15 -11.15 -3.46 3.09
N LEU A 16 -10.93 -4.71 2.68
CA LEU A 16 -9.83 -5.07 1.81
C LEU A 16 -10.23 -4.86 0.35
N VAL A 17 -9.27 -4.45 -0.46
CA VAL A 17 -9.50 -4.22 -1.89
C VAL A 17 -8.37 -4.85 -2.68
N ALA A 18 -8.72 -5.62 -3.72
CA ALA A 18 -7.74 -6.10 -4.68
C ALA A 18 -7.61 -5.07 -5.79
N PHE A 19 -6.38 -4.74 -6.16
CA PHE A 19 -6.14 -3.74 -7.20
C PHE A 19 -4.95 -4.15 -8.05
N PRO A 20 -4.96 -3.79 -9.34
CA PRO A 20 -3.87 -4.18 -10.23
C PRO A 20 -2.68 -3.24 -10.09
N THR A 21 -1.48 -3.79 -10.30
CA THR A 21 -0.28 -3.00 -10.49
C THR A 21 0.37 -3.46 -11.78
N GLU A 22 1.50 -2.85 -12.15
CA GLU A 22 2.18 -3.27 -13.38
C GLU A 22 2.85 -4.64 -13.23
N THR A 23 2.96 -5.14 -12.00
CA THR A 23 3.58 -6.45 -11.77
C THR A 23 2.53 -7.51 -11.47
N VAL A 24 1.82 -7.38 -10.36
CA VAL A 24 0.82 -8.36 -9.92
C VAL A 24 -0.34 -7.60 -9.29
N TYR A 25 -1.43 -8.30 -8.99
CA TYR A 25 -2.47 -7.71 -8.17
C TYR A 25 -1.98 -7.56 -6.73
N GLY A 26 -2.43 -6.51 -6.07
CA GLY A 26 -2.21 -6.33 -4.65
C GLY A 26 -3.51 -6.52 -3.90
N LEU A 27 -3.43 -7.14 -2.72
CA LEU A 27 -4.53 -7.16 -1.78
C LEU A 27 -4.21 -6.13 -0.73
N GLY A 28 -5.01 -5.07 -0.66
CA GLY A 28 -4.68 -3.92 0.14
C GLY A 28 -5.70 -3.52 1.19
N ALA A 29 -5.23 -2.76 2.15
CA ALA A 29 -6.03 -2.18 3.21
C ALA A 29 -5.51 -0.79 3.51
N ASP A 30 -6.35 0.04 4.14
CA ASP A 30 -5.90 1.33 4.65
C ASP A 30 -4.74 1.06 5.61
N ALA A 31 -3.58 1.60 5.30
CA ALA A 31 -2.36 1.31 6.07
C ALA A 31 -2.43 1.84 7.51
N GLN A 32 -3.40 2.69 7.81
CA GLN A 32 -3.60 3.24 9.15
C GLN A 32 -4.66 2.49 9.94
N ASN A 33 -5.30 1.48 9.35
CA ASN A 33 -6.39 0.75 10.00
C ASN A 33 -5.89 -0.63 10.42
N GLU A 34 -5.63 -0.78 11.71
CA GLU A 34 -5.05 -2.01 12.23
C GLU A 34 -5.91 -3.24 11.98
N SER A 35 -7.22 -3.11 12.18
CA SER A 35 -8.13 -4.24 11.96
C SER A 35 -8.13 -4.69 10.51
N ALA A 36 -8.11 -3.73 9.58
CA ALA A 36 -8.11 -4.05 8.15
C ALA A 36 -6.80 -4.72 7.76
N VAL A 37 -5.67 -4.20 8.25
CA VAL A 37 -4.38 -4.80 7.97
C VAL A 37 -4.30 -6.21 8.53
N ALA A 38 -4.84 -6.43 9.73
CA ALA A 38 -4.85 -7.77 10.33
C ALA A 38 -5.56 -8.78 9.43
N ARG A 39 -6.61 -8.35 8.74
CA ARG A 39 -7.33 -9.25 7.83
C ARG A 39 -6.52 -9.63 6.61
N ILE A 40 -5.56 -8.79 6.18
CA ILE A 40 -4.64 -9.20 5.11
C ILE A 40 -3.85 -10.42 5.57
N TYR A 41 -3.31 -10.39 6.77
CA TYR A 41 -2.51 -11.50 7.29
C TYR A 41 -3.37 -12.76 7.39
N GLU A 42 -4.60 -12.63 7.88
CA GLU A 42 -5.50 -13.77 7.99
C GLU A 42 -5.83 -14.35 6.62
N THR A 43 -6.17 -13.50 5.67
CA THR A 43 -6.58 -13.92 4.34
C THR A 43 -5.45 -14.65 3.61
N LYS A 44 -4.23 -14.17 3.77
CA LYS A 44 -3.08 -14.76 3.08
C LYS A 44 -2.39 -15.86 3.87
N GLY A 45 -2.81 -16.10 5.10
CA GLY A 45 -2.12 -17.03 5.97
C GLY A 45 -0.71 -16.60 6.27
N ARG A 46 -0.47 -15.29 6.32
CA ARG A 46 0.84 -14.70 6.43
C ARG A 46 1.15 -14.36 7.88
N PRO A 47 2.35 -14.67 8.39
CA PRO A 47 2.68 -14.27 9.76
C PRO A 47 2.67 -12.76 9.92
N ALA A 48 2.20 -12.29 11.07
CA ALA A 48 2.05 -10.87 11.33
C ALA A 48 3.37 -10.13 11.44
N ASP A 49 4.48 -10.84 11.55
CA ASP A 49 5.80 -10.21 11.59
C ASP A 49 6.41 -10.00 10.21
N HIS A 50 5.70 -10.36 9.13
CA HIS A 50 6.15 -10.07 7.77
C HIS A 50 5.69 -8.67 7.38
N PRO A 51 6.58 -7.80 6.93
CA PRO A 51 6.17 -6.44 6.61
C PRO A 51 5.34 -6.38 5.35
N LEU A 52 4.51 -5.36 5.28
CA LEU A 52 3.73 -5.04 4.08
C LEU A 52 4.39 -3.87 3.38
N ILE A 53 4.09 -3.74 2.09
CA ILE A 53 4.55 -2.58 1.32
C ILE A 53 3.45 -1.52 1.36
N VAL A 54 3.80 -0.30 1.73
CA VAL A 54 2.85 0.80 1.71
C VAL A 54 2.89 1.47 0.34
N HIS A 55 1.77 1.42 -0.35
CA HIS A 55 1.63 2.06 -1.66
C HIS A 55 1.13 3.48 -1.45
N ILE A 56 1.79 4.44 -2.10
CA ILE A 56 1.48 5.85 -1.95
C ILE A 56 1.24 6.47 -3.32
N ALA A 57 0.55 7.61 -3.34
CA ALA A 57 0.14 8.24 -4.58
C ALA A 57 1.27 9.01 -5.26
N SER A 58 2.22 9.50 -4.48
CA SER A 58 3.33 10.27 -5.03
C SER A 58 4.46 10.33 -4.02
N LYS A 59 5.63 10.75 -4.50
CA LYS A 59 6.78 10.85 -3.61
C LYS A 59 6.60 11.91 -2.53
N ALA A 60 5.65 12.82 -2.69
CA ALA A 60 5.37 13.79 -1.64
C ALA A 60 4.92 13.13 -0.33
N GLN A 61 4.39 11.92 -0.41
CA GLN A 61 3.91 11.21 0.78
C GLN A 61 5.00 10.43 1.51
N ILE A 62 6.22 10.41 0.98
CA ILE A 62 7.32 9.70 1.66
C ILE A 62 7.46 10.21 3.09
N THR A 63 7.36 11.53 3.30
CA THR A 63 7.58 12.13 4.62
C THR A 63 6.50 11.77 5.62
N ASP A 64 5.35 11.28 5.17
CA ASP A 64 4.35 10.78 6.10
C ASP A 64 4.80 9.48 6.76
N TRP A 65 5.48 8.63 6.00
CA TRP A 65 5.79 7.25 6.42
C TRP A 65 7.22 7.06 6.86
N ALA A 66 8.14 7.92 6.40
CA ALA A 66 9.57 7.82 6.72
C ALA A 66 9.98 8.98 7.60
N SER A 67 10.78 8.68 8.62
CA SER A 67 11.27 9.70 9.53
C SER A 67 12.43 10.48 8.92
N LYS A 68 13.15 9.86 7.99
CA LYS A 68 14.27 10.49 7.28
C LYS A 68 14.19 10.13 5.82
N VAL A 69 14.47 11.12 4.97
CA VAL A 69 14.49 10.91 3.52
C VAL A 69 15.86 11.32 3.01
N PRO A 70 16.82 10.38 2.95
CA PRO A 70 18.15 10.72 2.44
C PRO A 70 18.06 11.20 0.98
N ASP A 71 19.06 11.98 0.57
CA ASP A 71 19.06 12.53 -0.79
C ASP A 71 18.95 11.43 -1.85
N TYR A 72 19.62 10.28 -1.64
CA TYR A 72 19.56 9.21 -2.62
C TYR A 72 18.13 8.67 -2.77
N ALA A 73 17.35 8.66 -1.68
CA ALA A 73 15.98 8.15 -1.74
C ALA A 73 15.11 9.06 -2.59
N SER A 74 15.25 10.36 -2.41
CA SER A 74 14.50 11.32 -3.23
C SER A 74 14.90 11.20 -4.70
N ALA A 75 16.18 11.02 -4.98
CA ALA A 75 16.67 10.88 -6.35
C ALA A 75 16.15 9.61 -6.99
N LEU A 76 16.13 8.48 -6.24
CA LEU A 76 15.60 7.23 -6.76
C LEU A 76 14.11 7.32 -7.03
N ALA A 77 13.37 7.97 -6.13
CA ALA A 77 11.93 8.14 -6.31
C ALA A 77 11.65 8.96 -7.58
N THR A 78 12.40 10.02 -7.79
CA THR A 78 12.23 10.85 -8.98
C THR A 78 12.53 10.06 -10.25
N ALA A 79 13.57 9.20 -10.21
CA ALA A 79 14.00 8.46 -11.39
C ALA A 79 13.10 7.26 -11.70
N TYR A 80 12.56 6.59 -10.68
CA TYR A 80 11.95 5.27 -10.87
C TYR A 80 10.48 5.18 -10.50
N TRP A 81 9.90 6.20 -9.90
CA TRP A 81 8.48 6.19 -9.58
C TRP A 81 7.70 7.03 -10.59
N PRO A 82 6.53 6.58 -11.00
CA PRO A 82 5.89 5.30 -10.60
C PRO A 82 6.61 4.12 -11.21
N GLY A 83 6.62 3.00 -10.49
CA GLY A 83 7.30 1.80 -10.96
C GLY A 83 7.38 0.73 -9.88
N PRO A 84 8.06 -0.37 -10.18
CA PRO A 84 8.11 -1.51 -9.27
C PRO A 84 9.10 -1.36 -8.12
N MET A 85 9.92 -0.30 -8.12
CA MET A 85 10.92 -0.12 -7.08
C MET A 85 10.29 0.18 -5.73
N THR A 86 10.71 -0.54 -4.70
CA THR A 86 10.31 -0.26 -3.32
C THR A 86 11.47 0.41 -2.60
N LEU A 87 11.21 1.54 -1.96
CA LEU A 87 12.18 2.18 -1.10
C LEU A 87 11.99 1.69 0.32
N ILE A 88 13.08 1.27 0.95
CA ILE A 88 13.05 0.85 2.35
C ILE A 88 13.72 1.96 3.15
N LEU A 89 12.95 2.63 3.99
CA LEU A 89 13.42 3.79 4.74
C LEU A 89 13.10 3.63 6.22
N GLU A 90 13.78 4.40 7.05
CA GLU A 90 13.50 4.41 8.49
C GLU A 90 12.08 4.91 8.71
N ARG A 91 11.28 4.16 9.45
CA ARG A 91 9.86 4.46 9.60
C ARG A 91 9.62 5.68 10.48
N SER A 92 8.54 6.40 10.16
CA SER A 92 8.01 7.44 11.04
C SER A 92 7.03 6.81 12.03
N ASP A 93 6.49 7.63 12.92
CA ASP A 93 5.48 7.16 13.87
C ASP A 93 4.19 6.72 13.19
N LEU A 94 3.91 7.21 11.99
CA LEU A 94 2.72 6.82 11.26
C LEU A 94 2.80 5.36 10.82
N ALA A 95 3.99 4.85 10.54
CA ALA A 95 4.19 3.47 10.13
C ALA A 95 4.27 2.60 11.38
N LYS A 96 3.12 2.04 11.77
CA LYS A 96 3.00 1.29 13.01
C LYS A 96 3.53 -0.13 12.86
N ASP A 97 3.72 -0.80 13.99
CA ASP A 97 4.24 -2.16 14.02
C ASP A 97 3.45 -3.12 13.15
N PHE A 98 2.14 -2.95 13.10
CA PHE A 98 1.30 -3.88 12.33
C PHE A 98 1.53 -3.76 10.82
N VAL A 99 2.10 -2.66 10.35
CA VAL A 99 2.45 -2.51 8.93
C VAL A 99 3.88 -2.98 8.66
N THR A 100 4.79 -2.65 9.58
CA THR A 100 6.22 -2.89 9.37
C THR A 100 6.68 -4.26 9.82
N GLY A 101 5.81 -5.06 10.40
CA GLY A 101 6.21 -6.36 10.95
C GLY A 101 7.18 -6.19 12.10
N ASN A 102 7.02 -5.13 12.88
CA ASN A 102 7.89 -4.78 14.01
C ASN A 102 9.31 -4.38 13.60
N GLN A 103 9.53 -4.09 12.32
CA GLN A 103 10.84 -3.66 11.88
C GLN A 103 10.99 -2.16 12.01
N ALA A 104 12.25 -1.68 12.05
CA ALA A 104 12.54 -0.25 12.16
C ALA A 104 12.34 0.48 10.84
N SER A 105 12.07 -0.24 9.76
CA SER A 105 11.95 0.35 8.43
C SER A 105 10.57 0.10 7.85
N VAL A 106 10.24 0.90 6.83
CA VAL A 106 8.99 0.78 6.10
C VAL A 106 9.31 0.74 4.61
N GLY A 107 8.60 -0.12 3.86
CA GLY A 107 8.74 -0.19 2.42
C GLY A 107 7.67 0.67 1.75
N LEU A 108 8.08 1.50 0.81
CA LEU A 108 7.18 2.43 0.11
C LEU A 108 7.32 2.26 -1.38
N ARG A 109 6.20 2.41 -2.08
CA ARG A 109 6.17 2.27 -3.53
C ARG A 109 5.07 3.13 -4.14
N VAL A 110 5.35 3.72 -5.32
CA VAL A 110 4.31 4.33 -6.15
C VAL A 110 4.16 3.41 -7.37
N PRO A 111 3.07 2.66 -7.47
CA PRO A 111 2.91 1.69 -8.55
C PRO A 111 2.64 2.38 -9.89
N ASN A 112 3.09 1.73 -10.98
CA ASN A 112 2.90 2.28 -12.31
C ASN A 112 1.75 1.56 -13.02
N HIS A 113 0.54 1.88 -12.62
CA HIS A 113 -0.67 1.34 -13.23
C HIS A 113 -1.76 2.39 -13.10
N PRO A 114 -2.45 2.74 -14.18
CA PRO A 114 -3.42 3.83 -14.12
C PRO A 114 -4.53 3.58 -13.10
N VAL A 115 -4.99 2.35 -12.95
CA VAL A 115 -6.05 2.05 -11.98
C VAL A 115 -5.52 2.20 -10.56
N ALA A 116 -4.31 1.70 -10.28
CA ALA A 116 -3.73 1.82 -8.95
C ALA A 116 -3.48 3.28 -8.59
N LEU A 117 -2.98 4.06 -9.54
CA LEU A 117 -2.72 5.48 -9.28
C LEU A 117 -4.01 6.24 -9.05
N GLU A 118 -5.05 5.94 -9.82
CA GLU A 118 -6.34 6.58 -9.62
C GLU A 118 -6.92 6.23 -8.26
N LEU A 119 -6.83 4.96 -7.88
CA LEU A 119 -7.29 4.51 -6.57
C LEU A 119 -6.56 5.24 -5.44
N LEU A 120 -5.24 5.33 -5.54
CA LEU A 120 -4.45 6.02 -4.53
C LEU A 120 -4.81 7.50 -4.45
N ASN A 121 -5.02 8.16 -5.58
CA ASN A 121 -5.38 9.57 -5.59
C ASN A 121 -6.78 9.79 -5.01
N GLU A 122 -7.73 8.91 -5.32
CA GLU A 122 -9.06 9.02 -4.73
C GLU A 122 -9.01 8.77 -3.21
N PHE A 123 -8.17 7.82 -2.79
CA PHE A 123 -8.02 7.52 -1.38
C PHE A 123 -7.43 8.72 -0.62
N VAL A 124 -6.45 9.40 -1.21
CA VAL A 124 -5.87 10.60 -0.62
C VAL A 124 -6.93 11.70 -0.47
N LYS A 125 -7.81 11.85 -1.45
CA LYS A 125 -8.88 12.84 -1.36
C LYS A 125 -9.83 12.56 -0.20
N LEU A 126 -9.94 11.31 0.20
CA LEU A 126 -10.79 10.92 1.34
C LEU A 126 -10.02 10.98 2.67
N GLY A 127 -8.80 11.46 2.65
CA GLY A 127 -7.98 11.58 3.85
C GLY A 127 -7.06 10.41 4.12
N GLY A 128 -6.99 9.45 3.22
CA GLY A 128 -6.08 8.32 3.37
C GLY A 128 -4.65 8.73 3.05
N LYS A 129 -3.69 7.98 3.58
CA LYS A 129 -2.28 8.30 3.39
C LYS A 129 -1.49 7.21 2.72
N GLY A 130 -2.02 6.01 2.63
CA GLY A 130 -1.35 4.91 1.96
C GLY A 130 -2.12 3.63 2.07
N ILE A 131 -1.85 2.71 1.16
CA ILE A 131 -2.49 1.41 1.12
C ILE A 131 -1.44 0.35 1.38
N ALA A 132 -1.59 -0.38 2.49
CA ALA A 132 -0.70 -1.50 2.79
C ALA A 132 -1.15 -2.70 1.99
N ALA A 133 -0.23 -3.36 1.30
CA ALA A 133 -0.62 -4.44 0.42
C ALA A 133 0.41 -5.54 0.35
N VAL A 134 -0.07 -6.74 -0.01
CA VAL A 134 0.76 -7.88 -0.33
C VAL A 134 0.42 -8.32 -1.74
N SER A 135 1.33 -9.08 -2.35
CA SER A 135 1.05 -9.68 -3.65
C SER A 135 -0.13 -10.64 -3.55
N TYR A 136 -0.98 -10.58 -4.54
CA TYR A 136 -2.21 -11.35 -4.55
C TYR A 136 -2.28 -12.09 -5.88
N THR A 137 -1.94 -13.36 -5.88
CA THR A 137 -1.97 -14.14 -7.10
C THR A 137 -3.29 -14.85 -7.20
N HIS A 138 -3.81 -14.93 -8.42
CA HIS A 138 -5.13 -15.52 -8.61
C HIS A 138 -5.13 -17.02 -8.30
N LEU A 139 -3.96 -17.62 -8.23
CA LEU A 139 -3.90 -19.05 -7.91
C LEU A 139 -4.34 -19.34 -6.49
N THR A 140 -4.23 -18.35 -5.61
CA THR A 140 -4.64 -18.54 -4.22
C THR A 140 -5.99 -17.93 -3.96
N LEU A 141 -6.67 -17.39 -4.98
CA LEU A 141 -7.94 -16.75 -4.78
C LEU A 141 -9.03 -17.75 -4.64
N PRO A 142 -9.95 -17.51 -3.75
CA PRO A 142 -11.22 -18.17 -3.83
C PRO A 142 -11.91 -17.69 -5.05
N THR A 143 -12.97 -18.17 -5.31
CA THR A 143 -13.62 -17.86 -6.49
C THR A 143 -14.00 -16.46 -6.71
N ASN A 144 -14.08 -15.63 -5.76
CA ASN A 144 -14.49 -14.32 -6.03
C ASN A 144 -13.59 -13.37 -5.80
N ARG A 145 -13.33 -12.83 -6.51
CA ARG A 145 -12.53 -11.90 -6.42
C ARG A 145 -12.81 -10.81 -6.84
N GLU A 146 -12.81 -10.20 -6.94
CA GLU A 146 -12.98 -9.30 -7.36
C GLU A 146 -13.04 -8.38 -7.18
N VAL A 147 -12.80 -7.69 -7.41
CA VAL A 147 -12.82 -6.61 -7.37
C VAL A 147 -13.08 -5.75 -7.70
#